data_b7ae21dc891348d7d3f7732a5ef132fe
#
_entry.id   b7ae21dc891348d7d3f7732a5ef132fe
#
_cell.length_a   1.000
_cell.length_b   1.000
_cell.length_c   1.000
_cell.angle_alpha   90.00
_cell.angle_beta   90.00
_cell.angle_gamma   90.00
#
_symmetry.space_group_name_H-M   'P 1'
#
loop_
_entity.id
_entity.type
_entity.pdbx_description
1 polymer ?
#
loop_
_entity_poly.entity_id
_entity_poly.type
_entity_poly.pdbx_seq_one_letter_code
_entity_poly.pdbx_strand_id
1 'polypeptide(L)'
;MRKSEKTLVLALGIDLLGDDGVAFYAARLLREEFPESVDVVETGEAGLPLLDHFEPYAKALILDAAATGKCPAGTILRWDREDFRRCVAPSQHAAGLPHILDLAERLEMDFPRELQVVCMEVSDPTVFRESLTAEARQALPAMVAAARGILTAWGCKG
;
A
#
# COMPACT_ATOMS: atom_id res chain seq x y z
N MET A 1 1.50 17.42 17.87
CA MET A 1 1.61 16.06 18.43
C MET A 1 2.85 15.36 17.88
N ARG A 2 3.55 14.62 18.72
CA ARG A 2 4.75 13.89 18.27
C ARG A 2 4.35 12.72 17.38
N LYS A 3 4.98 12.61 16.21
CA LYS A 3 4.77 11.48 15.30
C LYS A 3 5.30 10.18 15.89
N SER A 4 4.69 9.06 15.49
CA SER A 4 5.21 7.73 15.79
C SER A 4 6.62 7.55 15.24
N GLU A 5 7.45 6.84 15.97
CA GLU A 5 8.78 6.44 15.49
C GLU A 5 8.71 5.29 14.48
N LYS A 6 7.58 4.59 14.46
CA LYS A 6 7.34 3.50 13.52
C LYS A 6 6.86 4.01 12.16
N THR A 7 7.04 3.19 11.16
CA THR A 7 6.51 3.40 9.81
C THR A 7 5.15 2.71 9.67
N LEU A 8 4.18 3.40 9.08
CA LEU A 8 2.92 2.78 8.71
C LEU A 8 3.10 1.92 7.46
N VAL A 9 2.63 0.69 7.51
CA VAL A 9 2.37 -0.14 6.33
C VAL A 9 0.86 -0.29 6.21
N LEU A 10 0.27 0.43 5.26
CA LEU A 10 -1.17 0.43 5.01
C LEU A 10 -1.50 -0.48 3.84
N ALA A 11 -2.11 -1.62 4.12
CA ALA A 11 -2.54 -2.58 3.11
C ALA A 11 -4.02 -2.36 2.79
N LEU A 12 -4.31 -2.12 1.52
CA LEU A 12 -5.65 -1.89 1.00
C LEU A 12 -6.15 -3.13 0.27
N GLY A 13 -7.41 -3.51 0.47
CA GLY A 13 -8.00 -4.64 -0.25
C GLY A 13 -9.20 -5.25 0.45
N ILE A 14 -9.69 -6.32 -0.15
CA ILE A 14 -10.76 -7.16 0.40
C ILE A 14 -10.36 -8.63 0.26
N ASP A 15 -10.18 -9.33 1.38
CA ASP A 15 -9.71 -10.72 1.41
C ASP A 15 -10.57 -11.68 0.57
N LEU A 16 -11.88 -11.49 0.56
CA LEU A 16 -12.80 -12.37 -0.13
C LEU A 16 -12.81 -12.20 -1.66
N LEU A 17 -12.11 -11.20 -2.18
CA LEU A 17 -11.99 -10.94 -3.61
C LEU A 17 -10.65 -11.42 -4.19
N GLY A 18 -10.09 -12.51 -3.66
CA GLY A 18 -8.88 -13.16 -4.17
C GLY A 18 -7.69 -12.23 -4.23
N ASP A 19 -7.23 -11.91 -5.43
CA ASP A 19 -6.03 -11.08 -5.63
C ASP A 19 -6.18 -9.62 -5.18
N ASP A 20 -7.41 -9.14 -4.97
CA ASP A 20 -7.64 -7.83 -4.36
C ASP A 20 -7.08 -7.76 -2.93
N GLY A 21 -6.98 -8.89 -2.26
CA GLY A 21 -6.38 -9.02 -0.93
C GLY A 21 -4.86 -9.26 -0.93
N VAL A 22 -4.16 -9.20 -2.07
CA VAL A 22 -2.72 -9.53 -2.14
C VAL A 22 -1.87 -8.68 -1.20
N ALA A 23 -2.24 -7.42 -1.01
CA ALA A 23 -1.53 -6.51 -0.11
C ALA A 23 -1.53 -7.01 1.35
N PHE A 24 -2.58 -7.68 1.79
CA PHE A 24 -2.67 -8.24 3.14
C PHE A 24 -1.63 -9.35 3.36
N TYR A 25 -1.43 -10.22 2.37
CA TYR A 25 -0.40 -11.26 2.43
C TYR A 25 1.00 -10.65 2.55
N ALA A 26 1.30 -9.64 1.73
CA ALA A 26 2.58 -8.94 1.79
C ALA A 26 2.77 -8.22 3.14
N ALA A 27 1.75 -7.52 3.62
CA ALA A 27 1.81 -6.77 4.87
C ALA A 27 2.04 -7.69 6.09
N ARG A 28 1.43 -8.86 6.11
CA ARG A 28 1.61 -9.84 7.18
C ARG A 28 3.05 -10.36 7.25
N LEU A 29 3.67 -10.62 6.10
CA LEU A 29 5.08 -11.00 6.04
C LEU A 29 5.99 -9.87 6.53
N LEU A 30 5.71 -8.64 6.17
CA LEU A 30 6.47 -7.47 6.63
C LEU A 30 6.30 -7.23 8.14
N ARG A 31 5.12 -7.48 8.68
CA ARG A 31 4.89 -7.41 10.13
C ARG A 31 5.78 -8.36 10.90
N GLU A 32 5.93 -9.59 10.42
CA GLU A 32 6.80 -10.60 11.02
C GLU A 32 8.28 -10.24 10.90
N GLU A 33 8.67 -9.63 9.78
CA GLU A 33 10.06 -9.26 9.52
C GLU A 33 10.49 -8.00 10.27
N PHE A 34 9.59 -7.02 10.47
CA PHE A 34 9.87 -5.73 11.09
C PHE A 34 8.99 -5.44 12.32
N PRO A 35 8.92 -6.34 13.32
CA PRO A 35 7.90 -6.26 14.38
C PRO A 35 8.01 -4.97 15.23
N GLU A 36 9.21 -4.44 15.40
CA GLU A 36 9.45 -3.24 16.22
C GLU A 36 9.45 -1.95 15.40
N SER A 37 9.58 -2.03 14.07
CA SER A 37 9.81 -0.87 13.22
C SER A 37 8.56 -0.44 12.44
N VAL A 38 7.59 -1.33 12.24
CA VAL A 38 6.38 -1.03 11.48
C VAL A 38 5.11 -1.29 12.27
N ASP A 39 4.09 -0.49 11.98
CA ASP A 39 2.71 -0.80 12.32
C ASP A 39 1.96 -1.14 11.04
N VAL A 40 1.28 -2.28 11.03
CA VAL A 40 0.53 -2.74 9.87
C VAL A 40 -0.96 -2.54 10.10
N VAL A 41 -1.60 -1.89 9.15
CA VAL A 41 -3.06 -1.73 9.09
C VAL A 41 -3.57 -2.36 7.81
N GLU A 42 -4.52 -3.29 7.94
CA GLU A 42 -5.24 -3.91 6.84
C GLU A 42 -6.64 -3.31 6.80
N THR A 43 -7.07 -2.76 5.67
CA THR A 43 -8.39 -2.14 5.57
C THR A 43 -8.99 -2.25 4.18
N GLY A 44 -10.31 -2.40 4.13
CA GLY A 44 -11.11 -2.29 2.90
C GLY A 44 -11.68 -0.89 2.68
N GLU A 45 -11.35 0.07 3.53
CA GLU A 45 -11.79 1.46 3.40
C GLU A 45 -11.22 2.11 2.15
N ALA A 46 -11.86 3.19 1.71
CA ALA A 46 -11.43 4.03 0.61
C ALA A 46 -11.72 5.50 0.91
N GLY A 47 -10.99 6.39 0.26
CA GLY A 47 -11.25 7.83 0.34
C GLY A 47 -10.86 8.46 1.68
N LEU A 48 -11.64 9.44 2.12
CA LEU A 48 -11.33 10.27 3.29
C LEU A 48 -11.07 9.50 4.60
N PRO A 49 -11.79 8.41 4.92
CA PRO A 49 -11.49 7.63 6.13
C PRO A 49 -10.05 7.15 6.24
N LEU A 50 -9.33 6.99 5.11
CA LEU A 50 -7.92 6.60 5.12
C LEU A 50 -7.01 7.63 5.78
N LEU A 51 -7.39 8.90 5.83
CA LEU A 51 -6.57 9.96 6.42
C LEU A 51 -6.26 9.72 7.90
N ASP A 52 -7.19 9.16 8.64
CA ASP A 52 -7.02 8.90 10.07
C ASP A 52 -5.88 7.90 10.33
N HIS A 53 -5.64 6.98 9.39
CA HIS A 53 -4.53 6.04 9.52
C HIS A 53 -3.16 6.70 9.33
N PHE A 54 -3.08 7.75 8.52
CA PHE A 54 -1.81 8.41 8.20
C PHE A 54 -1.35 9.41 9.26
N GLU A 55 -2.28 10.05 9.95
CA GLU A 55 -2.00 11.18 10.85
C GLU A 55 -0.88 10.89 11.87
N PRO A 56 -0.82 9.73 12.55
CA PRO A 56 0.21 9.47 13.55
C PRO A 56 1.62 9.29 13.01
N TYR A 57 1.80 9.12 11.70
CA TYR A 57 3.07 8.65 11.12
C TYR A 57 3.79 9.70 10.29
N ALA A 58 5.12 9.71 10.38
CA ALA A 58 5.98 10.51 9.51
C ALA A 58 6.26 9.83 8.17
N LYS A 59 6.16 8.50 8.12
CA LYS A 59 6.43 7.67 6.95
C LYS A 59 5.31 6.65 6.76
N ALA A 60 4.87 6.48 5.52
CA ALA A 60 3.83 5.51 5.17
C ALA A 60 4.14 4.79 3.86
N LEU A 61 4.02 3.48 3.89
CA LEU A 61 4.06 2.61 2.72
C LEU A 61 2.66 2.06 2.47
N ILE A 62 2.10 2.35 1.31
CA ILE A 62 0.82 1.80 0.88
C ILE A 62 1.08 0.57 0.03
N LEU A 63 0.38 -0.52 0.34
CA LEU A 63 0.36 -1.76 -0.43
C LEU A 63 -1.04 -1.97 -0.99
N ASP A 64 -1.15 -2.29 -2.27
CA ASP A 64 -2.45 -2.48 -2.92
C ASP A 64 -2.33 -3.43 -4.13
N ALA A 65 -3.47 -3.93 -4.58
CA ALA A 65 -3.61 -4.56 -5.88
C ALA A 65 -3.93 -3.48 -6.92
N ALA A 66 -3.32 -3.57 -8.09
CA ALA A 66 -3.61 -2.68 -9.21
C ALA A 66 -4.36 -3.42 -10.30
N ALA A 67 -5.30 -2.75 -10.95
CA ALA A 67 -6.03 -3.26 -12.10
C ALA A 67 -5.98 -2.23 -13.24
N THR A 68 -4.77 -1.91 -13.69
CA THR A 68 -4.55 -0.89 -14.70
C THR A 68 -4.81 -1.38 -16.12
N GLY A 69 -4.70 -2.69 -16.34
CA GLY A 69 -4.79 -3.30 -17.66
C GLY A 69 -3.61 -2.96 -18.58
N LYS A 70 -2.57 -2.31 -18.07
CA LYS A 70 -1.43 -1.82 -18.87
C LYS A 70 -0.21 -2.73 -18.84
N CYS A 71 -0.19 -3.70 -17.95
CA CYS A 71 0.92 -4.64 -17.78
C CYS A 71 0.40 -6.02 -17.37
N PRO A 72 1.21 -7.07 -17.53
CA PRO A 72 0.80 -8.42 -17.13
C PRO A 72 0.52 -8.55 -15.62
N ALA A 73 -0.41 -9.43 -15.28
CA ALA A 73 -0.66 -9.81 -13.89
C ALA A 73 0.64 -10.30 -13.22
N GLY A 74 0.88 -9.89 -11.99
CA GLY A 74 2.11 -10.16 -11.26
C GLY A 74 3.19 -9.08 -11.40
N THR A 75 3.01 -8.10 -12.29
CA THR A 75 3.92 -6.96 -12.39
C THR A 75 3.87 -6.13 -11.11
N ILE A 76 5.04 -5.81 -10.57
CA ILE A 76 5.14 -4.94 -9.39
C ILE A 76 5.31 -3.50 -9.86
N LEU A 77 4.39 -2.65 -9.41
CA LEU A 77 4.35 -1.23 -9.70
C LEU A 77 4.74 -0.43 -8.47
N ARG A 78 5.45 0.64 -8.66
CA ARG A 78 5.93 1.49 -7.55
C ARG A 78 5.81 2.96 -7.92
N TRP A 79 5.29 3.74 -6.96
CA TRP A 79 5.23 5.19 -7.06
C TRP A 79 5.82 5.82 -5.80
N ASP A 80 6.61 6.86 -5.95
CA ASP A 80 6.89 7.78 -4.86
C ASP A 80 5.69 8.72 -4.65
N ARG A 81 5.75 9.55 -3.62
CA ARG A 81 4.67 10.48 -3.27
C ARG A 81 4.29 11.40 -4.44
N GLU A 82 5.27 11.96 -5.12
CA GLU A 82 5.07 12.93 -6.19
C GLU A 82 4.43 12.29 -7.43
N ASP A 83 4.93 11.12 -7.82
CA ASP A 83 4.39 10.36 -8.95
C ASP A 83 2.98 9.85 -8.65
N PHE A 84 2.75 9.37 -7.43
CA PHE A 84 1.43 8.88 -7.01
C PHE A 84 0.39 10.00 -7.00
N ARG A 85 0.75 11.18 -6.55
CA ARG A 85 -0.13 12.36 -6.55
C ARG A 85 -0.64 12.71 -7.95
N ARG A 86 0.14 12.39 -8.99
CA ARG A 86 -0.18 12.67 -10.40
C ARG A 86 -0.76 11.49 -11.15
N CYS A 87 -0.76 10.31 -10.58
CA CYS A 87 -1.24 9.11 -11.27
C CYS A 87 -2.76 8.98 -11.27
N VAL A 88 -3.26 8.16 -12.17
CA VAL A 88 -4.62 7.61 -12.03
C VAL A 88 -4.55 6.54 -10.95
N ALA A 89 -5.46 6.59 -9.99
CA ALA A 89 -5.47 5.65 -8.87
C ALA A 89 -5.44 4.19 -9.37
N PRO A 90 -4.56 3.34 -8.84
CA PRO A 90 -4.36 1.99 -9.34
C PRO A 90 -5.50 1.03 -8.98
N SER A 91 -6.31 1.36 -7.99
CA SER A 91 -7.42 0.54 -7.52
C SER A 91 -8.60 1.39 -7.05
N GLN A 92 -9.73 0.72 -6.77
CA GLN A 92 -10.89 1.37 -6.14
C GLN A 92 -10.58 1.87 -4.73
N HIS A 93 -9.75 1.15 -3.98
CA HIS A 93 -9.37 1.52 -2.61
C HIS A 93 -8.52 2.79 -2.59
N ALA A 94 -7.67 2.94 -3.58
CA ALA A 94 -6.84 4.13 -3.75
C ALA A 94 -7.55 5.27 -4.49
N ALA A 95 -8.80 5.07 -4.93
CA ALA A 95 -9.56 6.09 -5.64
C ALA A 95 -9.68 7.37 -4.80
N GLY A 96 -9.39 8.51 -5.42
CA GLY A 96 -9.39 9.81 -4.74
C GLY A 96 -8.17 10.09 -3.87
N LEU A 97 -7.37 9.09 -3.50
CA LEU A 97 -6.21 9.28 -2.63
C LEU A 97 -5.16 10.25 -3.21
N PRO A 98 -4.83 10.23 -4.51
CA PRO A 98 -3.96 11.24 -5.10
C PRO A 98 -4.45 12.68 -4.90
N HIS A 99 -5.76 12.91 -5.03
CA HIS A 99 -6.36 14.23 -4.77
C HIS A 99 -6.37 14.60 -3.30
N ILE A 100 -6.59 13.62 -2.43
CA ILE A 100 -6.53 13.81 -0.97
C ILE A 100 -5.12 14.21 -0.53
N LEU A 101 -4.08 13.63 -1.13
CA LEU A 101 -2.70 14.00 -0.88
C LEU A 101 -2.42 15.46 -1.28
N ASP A 102 -2.90 15.86 -2.44
CA ASP A 102 -2.77 17.24 -2.92
C ASP A 102 -3.49 18.24 -1.97
N LEU A 103 -4.68 17.88 -1.54
CA LEU A 103 -5.45 18.68 -0.60
C LEU A 103 -4.76 18.78 0.77
N ALA A 104 -4.27 17.66 1.30
CA ALA A 104 -3.57 17.63 2.57
C ALA A 104 -2.34 18.54 2.55
N GLU A 105 -1.59 18.56 1.45
CA GLU A 105 -0.44 19.44 1.28
C GLU A 105 -0.85 20.92 1.23
N ARG A 106 -1.88 21.25 0.46
CA ARG A 106 -2.38 22.63 0.34
C ARG A 106 -2.94 23.21 1.64
N LEU A 107 -3.56 22.35 2.44
CA LEU A 107 -4.15 22.73 3.73
C LEU A 107 -3.16 22.56 4.88
N GLU A 108 -1.91 22.24 4.61
CA GLU A 108 -0.87 22.00 5.62
C GLU A 108 -1.31 21.00 6.70
N MET A 109 -2.06 19.99 6.28
CA MET A 109 -2.52 18.93 7.19
C MET A 109 -1.37 18.07 7.67
N ASP A 110 -1.54 17.49 8.86
CA ASP A 110 -0.55 16.59 9.45
C ASP A 110 -0.57 15.22 8.73
N PHE A 111 0.29 15.08 7.73
CA PHE A 111 0.36 13.93 6.84
C PHE A 111 1.80 13.40 6.74
N PRO A 112 2.04 12.11 6.44
CA PRO A 112 3.39 11.60 6.25
C PRO A 112 4.17 12.37 5.20
N ARG A 113 5.38 12.78 5.56
CA ARG A 113 6.28 13.49 4.64
C ARG A 113 6.87 12.55 3.60
N GLU A 114 7.15 11.31 4.00
CA GLU A 114 7.62 10.26 3.12
C GLU A 114 6.48 9.26 2.89
N LEU A 115 6.11 9.08 1.62
CA LEU A 115 5.07 8.16 1.22
C LEU A 115 5.50 7.44 -0.05
N GLN A 116 5.36 6.13 -0.05
CA GLN A 116 5.54 5.32 -1.25
C GLN A 116 4.38 4.32 -1.38
N VAL A 117 4.13 3.92 -2.61
CA VAL A 117 3.08 2.97 -2.97
C VAL A 117 3.70 1.83 -3.74
N VAL A 118 3.42 0.60 -3.32
CA VAL A 118 3.80 -0.62 -4.03
C VAL A 118 2.52 -1.39 -4.33
N CYS A 119 2.30 -1.67 -5.60
CA CYS A 119 1.14 -2.44 -6.06
C CYS A 119 1.59 -3.66 -6.85
N MET A 120 0.74 -4.68 -6.86
CA MET A 120 0.83 -5.78 -7.80
C MET A 120 -0.31 -5.69 -8.80
N GLU A 121 0.01 -5.68 -10.09
CA GLU A 121 -1.02 -5.80 -11.13
C GLU A 121 -1.70 -7.16 -11.02
N VAL A 122 -3.02 -7.17 -11.00
CA VAL A 122 -3.84 -8.38 -10.94
C VAL A 122 -4.79 -8.42 -12.14
N SER A 123 -5.18 -9.63 -12.56
CA SER A 123 -6.02 -9.79 -13.75
C SER A 123 -7.46 -9.41 -13.50
N ASP A 124 -8.04 -9.81 -12.36
CA ASP A 124 -9.40 -9.50 -11.99
C ASP A 124 -9.54 -9.37 -10.47
N PRO A 125 -9.67 -8.13 -9.93
CA PRO A 125 -9.82 -7.90 -8.51
C PRO A 125 -11.26 -8.11 -8.00
N THR A 126 -12.20 -8.50 -8.86
CA THR A 126 -13.61 -8.63 -8.52
C THR A 126 -14.07 -10.07 -8.32
N VAL A 127 -13.23 -11.06 -8.64
CA VAL A 127 -13.56 -12.48 -8.52
C VAL A 127 -13.61 -12.91 -7.06
N PHE A 128 -14.73 -13.45 -6.67
CA PHE A 128 -14.93 -14.02 -5.33
C PHE A 128 -14.08 -15.29 -5.17
N ARG A 129 -13.03 -15.21 -4.35
CA ARG A 129 -12.06 -16.28 -4.13
C ARG A 129 -11.36 -16.07 -2.78
N GLU A 130 -11.19 -17.14 -2.04
CA GLU A 130 -10.52 -17.10 -0.72
C GLU A 130 -8.98 -17.19 -0.80
N SER A 131 -8.43 -17.43 -1.98
CA SER A 131 -6.98 -17.58 -2.18
C SER A 131 -6.47 -16.79 -3.37
N LEU A 132 -5.16 -16.52 -3.39
CA LEU A 132 -4.50 -15.89 -4.51
C LEU A 132 -4.46 -16.80 -5.74
N THR A 133 -4.47 -16.19 -6.93
CA THR A 133 -4.13 -16.89 -8.18
C THR A 133 -2.68 -17.37 -8.14
N ALA A 134 -2.32 -18.28 -9.06
CA ALA A 134 -0.94 -18.74 -9.20
C ALA A 134 0.01 -17.59 -9.55
N GLU A 135 -0.40 -16.68 -10.43
CA GLU A 135 0.37 -15.50 -10.82
C GLU A 135 0.66 -14.57 -9.64
N ALA A 136 -0.36 -14.26 -8.85
CA ALA A 136 -0.19 -13.40 -7.68
C ALA A 136 0.69 -14.07 -6.61
N ARG A 137 0.49 -15.36 -6.38
CA ARG A 137 1.31 -16.13 -5.43
C ARG A 137 2.78 -16.18 -5.84
N GLN A 138 3.07 -16.36 -7.13
CA GLN A 138 4.45 -16.37 -7.66
C GLN A 138 5.09 -14.99 -7.58
N ALA A 139 4.32 -13.92 -7.73
CA ALA A 139 4.81 -12.53 -7.69
C ALA A 139 4.91 -11.96 -6.26
N LEU A 140 4.27 -12.58 -5.28
CA LEU A 140 4.25 -12.09 -3.90
C LEU A 140 5.67 -11.86 -3.31
N PRO A 141 6.66 -12.74 -3.48
CA PRO A 141 8.02 -12.48 -3.02
C PRO A 141 8.63 -11.20 -3.60
N ALA A 142 8.36 -10.89 -4.86
CA ALA A 142 8.84 -9.66 -5.50
C ALA A 142 8.17 -8.41 -4.91
N MET A 143 6.88 -8.48 -4.60
CA MET A 143 6.17 -7.38 -3.92
C MET A 143 6.75 -7.13 -2.53
N VAL A 144 6.96 -8.19 -1.75
CA VAL A 144 7.58 -8.11 -0.43
C VAL A 144 8.99 -7.55 -0.51
N ALA A 145 9.80 -8.00 -1.49
CA ALA A 145 11.16 -7.49 -1.69
C ALA A 145 11.19 -5.99 -2.00
N ALA A 146 10.27 -5.51 -2.86
CA ALA A 146 10.15 -4.08 -3.16
C ALA A 146 9.79 -3.27 -1.90
N ALA A 147 8.82 -3.73 -1.14
CA ALA A 147 8.42 -3.11 0.12
C ALA A 147 9.53 -3.13 1.17
N ARG A 148 10.21 -4.26 1.32
CA ARG A 148 11.38 -4.42 2.23
C ARG A 148 12.48 -3.42 1.90
N GLY A 149 12.80 -3.25 0.62
CA GLY A 149 13.81 -2.28 0.18
C GLY A 149 13.48 -0.86 0.61
N ILE A 150 12.22 -0.46 0.52
CA ILE A 150 11.75 0.85 0.95
C ILE A 150 11.88 1.00 2.48
N LEU A 151 11.37 0.01 3.22
CA LEU A 151 11.40 0.05 4.69
C LEU A 151 12.84 0.09 5.22
N THR A 152 13.74 -0.70 4.64
CA THR A 152 15.16 -0.72 4.99
C THR A 152 15.82 0.64 4.68
N ALA A 153 15.54 1.22 3.53
CA ALA A 153 16.04 2.56 3.16
C ALA A 153 15.53 3.64 4.12
N TRP A 154 14.37 3.46 4.71
CA TRP A 154 13.81 4.37 5.71
C TRP A 154 14.34 4.12 7.13
N GLY A 155 15.22 3.13 7.32
CA GLY A 155 15.85 2.82 8.59
C GLY A 155 15.11 1.80 9.45
N CYS A 156 14.09 1.13 8.90
CA CYS A 156 13.44 0.02 9.60
C CYS A 156 14.42 -1.16 9.74
N LYS A 157 14.39 -1.78 10.92
CA LYS A 157 15.24 -2.93 11.24
C LYS A 157 14.35 -4.14 11.48
N GLY A 158 14.68 -5.24 10.81
CA GLY A 158 14.09 -6.54 11.03
C GLY A 158 14.78 -7.33 12.13
#